data_83419e9e7b906ab8d2edb9779593ae93
#
_entry.id   83419e9e7b906ab8d2edb9779593ae93
#
_cell.length_a   1.000
_cell.length_b   1.000
_cell.length_c   1.000
_cell.angle_alpha   90.00
_cell.angle_beta   90.00
_cell.angle_gamma   90.00
#
_symmetry.space_group_name_H-M   'P 1'
#
loop_
_entity.id
_entity.type
_entity.pdbx_description
1 polymer ?
#
loop_
_entity_poly.entity_id
_entity_poly.type
_entity_poly.pdbx_seq_one_letter_code
_entity_poly.pdbx_strand_id
1 'polypeptide(L)'
;MSIEKVRDYLKQFNKENDIQEMDESTATVELAALALDTEEARIAKSLSFYDGDGAMVIVVAGDAKIDNRKFKDYFGFKARMLAPEDTEKFTGHAIGGVCPFALPDNVKVYLDESMKRFETMFPACGSGNSAIELTLDELEETSKSNTWIDVCKNW
;
A
#
# COMPACT_ATOMS: atom_id res chain seq x y z
N MET A 1 -16.08 3.73 -8.39
CA MET A 1 -15.51 2.81 -7.38
C MET A 1 -13.99 2.82 -7.50
N SER A 2 -13.32 2.69 -6.38
CA SER A 2 -11.86 2.78 -6.33
C SER A 2 -11.18 1.65 -7.12
N ILE A 3 -11.71 0.43 -7.09
CA ILE A 3 -11.14 -0.69 -7.85
C ILE A 3 -11.18 -0.43 -9.36
N GLU A 4 -12.20 0.23 -9.85
CA GLU A 4 -12.31 0.55 -11.27
C GLU A 4 -11.24 1.56 -11.67
N LYS A 5 -10.98 2.54 -10.81
CA LYS A 5 -9.89 3.50 -11.00
C LYS A 5 -8.54 2.79 -11.05
N VAL A 6 -8.31 1.84 -10.14
CA VAL A 6 -7.06 1.08 -10.10
C VAL A 6 -6.93 0.21 -11.33
N ARG A 7 -8.00 -0.45 -11.75
CA ARG A 7 -8.01 -1.27 -12.97
C ARG A 7 -7.64 -0.42 -14.19
N ASP A 8 -8.25 0.73 -14.31
CA ASP A 8 -7.96 1.68 -15.40
C ASP A 8 -6.50 2.15 -15.36
N TYR A 9 -6.03 2.48 -14.16
CA TYR A 9 -4.65 2.91 -13.93
C TYR A 9 -3.65 1.82 -14.34
N LEU A 10 -3.92 0.57 -13.99
CA LEU A 10 -3.00 -0.54 -14.28
C LEU A 10 -2.95 -0.94 -15.76
N LYS A 11 -3.87 -0.44 -16.58
CA LYS A 11 -3.85 -0.68 -18.04
C LYS A 11 -2.55 -0.17 -18.67
N GLN A 12 -2.00 0.92 -18.16
CA GLN A 12 -0.75 1.48 -18.68
C GLN A 12 0.44 0.54 -18.51
N PHE A 13 0.31 -0.44 -17.60
CA PHE A 13 1.36 -1.43 -17.32
C PHE A 13 0.97 -2.83 -17.81
N ASN A 14 -0.18 -2.98 -18.49
CA ASN A 14 -0.72 -4.25 -18.95
C ASN A 14 -0.99 -5.23 -17.81
N LYS A 15 -1.44 -4.72 -16.66
CA LYS A 15 -1.68 -5.53 -15.45
C LYS A 15 -3.13 -5.52 -14.98
N GLU A 16 -4.03 -4.89 -15.71
CA GLU A 16 -5.44 -4.79 -15.34
C GLU A 16 -6.12 -6.15 -15.18
N ASN A 17 -5.66 -7.16 -15.91
CA ASN A 17 -6.22 -8.50 -15.84
C ASN A 17 -5.59 -9.37 -14.75
N ASP A 18 -4.54 -8.88 -14.08
CA ASP A 18 -3.87 -9.60 -13.01
C ASP A 18 -4.51 -9.34 -11.65
N ILE A 19 -5.43 -8.38 -11.57
CA ILE A 19 -6.14 -8.07 -10.33
C ILE A 19 -7.01 -9.26 -9.96
N GLN A 20 -6.88 -9.71 -8.71
CA GLN A 20 -7.70 -10.78 -8.15
C GLN A 20 -8.80 -10.16 -7.30
N GLU A 21 -10.05 -10.45 -7.63
CA GLU A 21 -11.20 -10.06 -6.82
C GLU A 21 -11.66 -11.29 -6.06
N MET A 22 -11.79 -11.16 -4.74
CA MET A 22 -12.15 -12.27 -3.86
C MET A 22 -13.59 -12.17 -3.44
N ASP A 23 -14.19 -13.31 -3.10
CA ASP A 23 -15.51 -13.34 -2.47
C ASP A 23 -15.40 -12.92 -1.00
N GLU A 24 -14.25 -13.20 -0.39
CA GLU A 24 -13.97 -12.86 1.01
C GLU A 24 -13.28 -11.48 1.10
N SER A 25 -13.37 -10.88 2.29
CA SER A 25 -12.72 -9.62 2.57
C SER A 25 -11.19 -9.78 2.59
N THR A 26 -10.48 -8.79 2.06
CA THR A 26 -9.01 -8.64 2.19
C THR A 26 -8.67 -7.32 2.88
N ALA A 27 -9.62 -6.77 3.65
CA ALA A 27 -9.47 -5.44 4.23
C ALA A 27 -8.45 -5.37 5.37
N THR A 28 -8.09 -6.50 5.96
CA THR A 28 -7.01 -6.58 6.95
C THR A 28 -5.93 -7.53 6.46
N VAL A 29 -4.71 -7.43 7.06
CA VAL A 29 -3.60 -8.31 6.69
C VAL A 29 -3.98 -9.77 6.89
N GLU A 30 -4.60 -10.11 8.02
CA GLU A 30 -5.00 -11.47 8.34
C GLU A 30 -6.01 -12.02 7.34
N LEU A 31 -7.03 -11.23 7.00
CA LEU A 31 -8.05 -11.63 6.04
C LEU A 31 -7.47 -11.78 4.63
N ALA A 32 -6.59 -10.86 4.24
CA ALA A 32 -5.95 -10.92 2.93
C ALA A 32 -5.08 -12.16 2.80
N ALA A 33 -4.29 -12.48 3.84
CA ALA A 33 -3.43 -13.66 3.83
C ALA A 33 -4.25 -14.94 3.71
N LEU A 34 -5.38 -15.03 4.38
CA LEU A 34 -6.28 -16.18 4.27
C LEU A 34 -6.89 -16.30 2.87
N ALA A 35 -7.40 -15.20 2.32
CA ALA A 35 -8.04 -15.20 1.02
C ALA A 35 -7.07 -15.54 -0.12
N LEU A 36 -5.82 -15.09 0.01
CA LEU A 36 -4.79 -15.29 -1.02
C LEU A 36 -3.92 -16.53 -0.78
N ASP A 37 -4.17 -17.25 0.32
CA ASP A 37 -3.42 -18.45 0.70
C ASP A 37 -1.92 -18.17 0.76
N THR A 38 -1.55 -17.11 1.47
CA THR A 38 -0.16 -16.69 1.63
C THR A 38 0.11 -16.31 3.08
N GLU A 39 1.38 -16.09 3.43
CA GLU A 39 1.73 -15.63 4.76
C GLU A 39 1.46 -14.13 4.90
N GLU A 40 1.18 -13.68 6.13
CA GLU A 40 0.83 -12.29 6.40
C GLU A 40 1.94 -11.32 5.99
N ALA A 41 3.19 -11.73 6.14
CA ALA A 41 4.34 -10.89 5.80
C ALA A 41 4.37 -10.49 4.31
N ARG A 42 3.77 -11.29 3.43
CA ARG A 42 3.73 -11.01 2.00
C ARG A 42 2.59 -10.09 1.57
N ILE A 43 1.70 -9.74 2.49
CA ILE A 43 0.69 -8.72 2.21
C ILE A 43 1.39 -7.36 2.28
N ALA A 44 1.27 -6.58 1.21
CA ALA A 44 1.83 -5.22 1.17
C ALA A 44 0.75 -4.26 1.65
N LYS A 45 0.83 -3.87 2.91
CA LYS A 45 -0.16 -2.94 3.47
C LYS A 45 0.27 -1.51 3.19
N SER A 46 -0.68 -0.69 2.78
CA SER A 46 -0.46 0.71 2.44
C SER A 46 -0.99 1.58 3.57
N LEU A 47 -0.08 2.32 4.20
CA LEU A 47 -0.40 3.18 5.33
C LEU A 47 -0.33 4.63 4.88
N SER A 48 -1.36 5.41 5.19
CA SER A 48 -1.42 6.81 4.78
C SER A 48 -1.19 7.75 5.96
N PHE A 49 -0.35 8.75 5.74
CA PHE A 49 0.08 9.70 6.77
C PHE A 49 -0.04 11.12 6.28
N TYR A 50 -0.19 12.07 7.20
CA TYR A 50 -0.10 13.48 6.86
C TYR A 50 1.33 13.85 6.50
N ASP A 51 1.46 14.69 5.47
CA ASP A 51 2.73 15.24 5.00
C ASP A 51 2.50 16.74 4.79
N GLY A 52 2.73 17.53 5.84
CA GLY A 52 2.35 18.94 5.83
C GLY A 52 0.84 19.07 5.66
N ASP A 53 0.42 19.81 4.63
CA ASP A 53 -1.01 19.99 4.29
C ASP A 53 -1.55 18.86 3.40
N GLY A 54 -0.71 17.95 2.97
CA GLY A 54 -1.08 16.85 2.09
C GLY A 54 -0.93 15.49 2.75
N ALA A 55 -0.72 14.48 1.93
CA ALA A 55 -0.61 13.09 2.38
C ALA A 55 0.51 12.34 1.67
N MET A 56 0.95 11.26 2.28
CA MET A 56 1.86 10.30 1.68
C MET A 56 1.39 8.90 2.03
N VAL A 57 1.82 7.93 1.23
CA VAL A 57 1.54 6.51 1.46
C VAL A 57 2.85 5.77 1.62
N ILE A 58 2.95 4.96 2.67
CA ILE A 58 4.10 4.08 2.88
C ILE A 58 3.61 2.64 2.77
N VAL A 59 4.21 1.88 1.86
CA VAL A 59 3.87 0.47 1.65
C VAL A 59 4.86 -0.37 2.44
N VAL A 60 4.35 -1.23 3.32
CA VAL A 60 5.17 -2.03 4.23
C VAL A 60 4.71 -3.49 4.21
N ALA A 61 5.59 -4.40 4.63
CA ALA A 61 5.21 -5.81 4.76
C ALA A 61 4.16 -5.99 5.88
N GLY A 62 3.29 -6.99 5.72
CA GLY A 62 2.15 -7.18 6.61
C GLY A 62 2.51 -7.47 8.06
N ASP A 63 3.69 -8.02 8.33
CA ASP A 63 4.17 -8.28 9.68
C ASP A 63 4.96 -7.11 10.29
N ALA A 64 5.25 -6.08 9.50
CA ALA A 64 6.02 -4.94 9.95
C ALA A 64 5.12 -3.87 10.56
N LYS A 65 5.66 -3.13 11.50
CA LYS A 65 4.96 -2.00 12.14
C LYS A 65 5.82 -0.76 12.02
N ILE A 66 5.18 0.41 11.91
CA ILE A 66 5.91 1.67 11.91
C ILE A 66 6.67 1.83 13.23
N ASP A 67 7.96 2.11 13.12
CA ASP A 67 8.78 2.50 14.26
C ASP A 67 8.78 4.02 14.30
N ASN A 68 8.14 4.59 15.34
CA ASN A 68 7.95 6.03 15.41
C ASN A 68 9.26 6.81 15.44
N ARG A 69 10.31 6.24 16.02
CA ARG A 69 11.61 6.89 16.07
C ARG A 69 12.27 6.91 14.69
N LYS A 70 12.28 5.76 14.00
CA LYS A 70 12.81 5.67 12.63
C LYS A 70 12.07 6.61 11.69
N PHE A 71 10.74 6.67 11.82
CA PHE A 71 9.91 7.55 11.02
C PHE A 71 10.31 9.01 11.23
N LYS A 72 10.40 9.43 12.49
CA LYS A 72 10.77 10.81 12.83
C LYS A 72 12.18 11.14 12.38
N ASP A 73 13.11 10.21 12.53
CA ASP A 73 14.49 10.41 12.10
C ASP A 73 14.57 10.59 10.58
N TYR A 74 13.77 9.85 9.83
CA TYR A 74 13.79 9.94 8.37
C TYR A 74 13.05 11.18 7.86
N PHE A 75 11.82 11.43 8.34
CA PHE A 75 10.96 12.50 7.82
C PHE A 75 11.13 13.83 8.53
N GLY A 76 11.65 13.83 9.76
CA GLY A 76 11.82 15.05 10.53
C GLY A 76 10.59 15.49 11.31
N PHE A 77 9.51 14.68 11.30
CA PHE A 77 8.30 14.95 12.07
C PHE A 77 7.67 13.63 12.51
N LYS A 78 6.75 13.70 13.48
CA LYS A 78 6.10 12.50 14.02
C LYS A 78 5.11 11.90 13.03
N ALA A 79 5.04 10.57 13.02
CA ALA A 79 4.05 9.85 12.23
C ALA A 79 2.64 10.18 12.71
N ARG A 80 1.77 10.55 11.77
CA ARG A 80 0.38 10.84 12.06
C ARG A 80 -0.47 10.31 10.91
N MET A 81 -1.20 9.23 11.17
CA MET A 81 -2.04 8.60 10.15
C MET A 81 -3.22 9.52 9.80
N LEU A 82 -3.65 9.45 8.54
CA LEU A 82 -4.80 10.22 8.10
C LEU A 82 -6.04 9.82 8.90
N ALA A 83 -6.81 10.81 9.31
CA ALA A 83 -8.11 10.57 9.92
C ALA A 83 -9.02 9.89 8.89
N PRO A 84 -10.01 9.09 9.33
CA PRO A 84 -10.91 8.40 8.40
C PRO A 84 -11.53 9.31 7.34
N GLU A 85 -11.97 10.49 7.73
CA GLU A 85 -12.59 11.46 6.82
C GLU A 85 -11.60 12.03 5.79
N ASP A 86 -10.29 12.02 6.10
CA ASP A 86 -9.27 12.54 5.20
C ASP A 86 -8.71 11.45 4.28
N THR A 87 -8.88 10.18 4.62
CA THR A 87 -8.31 9.06 3.86
C THR A 87 -8.79 9.07 2.41
N GLU A 88 -10.09 9.06 2.19
CA GLU A 88 -10.64 9.07 0.84
C GLU A 88 -10.38 10.40 0.14
N LYS A 89 -10.49 11.49 0.90
CA LYS A 89 -10.26 12.84 0.36
C LYS A 89 -8.87 13.00 -0.25
N PHE A 90 -7.83 12.53 0.46
CA PHE A 90 -6.44 12.70 0.01
C PHE A 90 -5.94 11.59 -0.89
N THR A 91 -6.38 10.36 -0.69
CA THR A 91 -5.85 9.22 -1.45
C THR A 91 -6.75 8.79 -2.62
N GLY A 92 -8.01 9.14 -2.58
CA GLY A 92 -9.00 8.66 -3.55
C GLY A 92 -9.48 7.24 -3.27
N HIS A 93 -9.07 6.65 -2.15
CA HIS A 93 -9.43 5.29 -1.76
C HIS A 93 -10.12 5.29 -0.40
N ALA A 94 -11.16 4.48 -0.25
CA ALA A 94 -11.83 4.30 1.03
C ALA A 94 -10.94 3.49 1.99
N ILE A 95 -11.21 3.60 3.28
CA ILE A 95 -10.54 2.78 4.30
C ILE A 95 -10.76 1.30 3.95
N GLY A 96 -9.71 0.50 4.06
CA GLY A 96 -9.74 -0.91 3.69
C GLY A 96 -9.34 -1.17 2.25
N GLY A 97 -9.33 -0.12 1.40
CA GLY A 97 -8.92 -0.23 0.01
C GLY A 97 -7.75 0.65 -0.38
N VAL A 98 -7.11 1.33 0.60
CA VAL A 98 -5.95 2.17 0.31
C VAL A 98 -4.84 1.32 -0.30
N CYS A 99 -4.28 1.79 -1.42
CA CYS A 99 -3.25 1.07 -2.16
C CYS A 99 -2.31 2.07 -2.82
N PRO A 100 -1.17 1.63 -3.36
CA PRO A 100 -0.21 2.56 -3.94
C PRO A 100 -0.53 2.96 -5.38
N PHE A 101 -1.73 2.64 -5.88
CA PHE A 101 -2.12 2.87 -7.27
C PHE A 101 -3.18 3.96 -7.40
N ALA A 102 -3.18 4.66 -8.54
CA ALA A 102 -4.19 5.66 -8.87
C ALA A 102 -4.33 6.75 -7.81
N LEU A 103 -3.23 7.11 -7.19
CA LEU A 103 -3.19 8.19 -6.20
C LEU A 103 -3.10 9.55 -6.90
N PRO A 104 -3.60 10.63 -6.25
CA PRO A 104 -3.36 11.98 -6.77
C PRO A 104 -1.85 12.26 -6.91
N ASP A 105 -1.49 13.09 -7.88
CA ASP A 105 -0.08 13.36 -8.20
C ASP A 105 0.71 13.96 -7.04
N ASN A 106 0.03 14.65 -6.11
CA ASN A 106 0.68 15.25 -4.96
C ASN A 106 0.88 14.31 -3.78
N VAL A 107 0.41 13.06 -3.89
CA VAL A 107 0.63 12.05 -2.85
C VAL A 107 1.87 11.23 -3.21
N LYS A 108 2.90 11.32 -2.38
CA LYS A 108 4.13 10.56 -2.59
C LYS A 108 3.99 9.16 -2.02
N VAL A 109 4.62 8.19 -2.69
CA VAL A 109 4.66 6.80 -2.24
C VAL A 109 6.08 6.45 -1.84
N TYR A 110 6.22 5.78 -0.70
CA TYR A 110 7.48 5.24 -0.21
C TYR A 110 7.33 3.74 -0.03
N LEU A 111 8.40 2.99 -0.29
CA LEU A 111 8.41 1.54 -0.17
C LEU A 111 9.35 1.16 0.97
N ASP A 112 8.87 0.35 1.91
CA ASP A 112 9.67 0.02 3.09
C ASP A 112 10.55 -1.22 2.84
N GLU A 113 11.76 -1.19 3.39
CA GLU A 113 12.75 -2.26 3.28
C GLU A 113 12.25 -3.61 3.78
N SER A 114 11.23 -3.64 4.65
CA SER A 114 10.65 -4.88 5.15
C SER A 114 10.18 -5.81 4.04
N MET A 115 9.77 -5.24 2.90
CA MET A 115 9.29 -6.03 1.75
C MET A 115 10.41 -6.71 0.97
N LYS A 116 11.65 -6.29 1.14
CA LYS A 116 12.80 -6.84 0.37
C LYS A 116 13.17 -8.27 0.76
N ARG A 117 12.52 -8.84 1.76
CA ARG A 117 12.68 -10.24 2.14
C ARG A 117 12.03 -11.20 1.14
N PHE A 118 11.15 -10.71 0.27
CA PHE A 118 10.34 -11.54 -0.63
C PHE A 118 10.50 -11.15 -2.09
N GLU A 119 10.29 -12.11 -2.97
CA GLU A 119 10.33 -11.86 -4.43
C GLU A 119 9.06 -11.16 -4.91
N THR A 120 7.91 -11.51 -4.34
CA THR A 120 6.63 -10.89 -4.70
C THR A 120 5.85 -10.51 -3.45
N MET A 121 5.01 -9.48 -3.61
CA MET A 121 4.13 -8.97 -2.57
C MET A 121 2.71 -8.83 -3.11
N PHE A 122 1.74 -8.74 -2.22
CA PHE A 122 0.32 -8.64 -2.58
C PHE A 122 -0.27 -7.33 -2.06
N PRO A 123 -0.19 -6.22 -2.81
CA PRO A 123 -0.90 -5.00 -2.46
C PRO A 123 -2.39 -5.09 -2.82
N ALA A 124 -3.21 -4.30 -2.11
CA ALA A 124 -4.63 -4.14 -2.44
C ALA A 124 -4.79 -3.38 -3.76
N CYS A 125 -5.97 -3.44 -4.32
CA CYS A 125 -6.28 -2.79 -5.60
C CYS A 125 -7.47 -1.82 -5.51
N GLY A 126 -7.60 -1.13 -4.38
CA GLY A 126 -8.60 -0.07 -4.24
C GLY A 126 -9.94 -0.53 -3.67
N SER A 127 -10.05 -1.77 -3.23
CA SER A 127 -11.25 -2.27 -2.57
C SER A 127 -10.86 -3.21 -1.43
N GLY A 128 -11.81 -3.50 -0.54
CA GLY A 128 -11.59 -4.39 0.58
C GLY A 128 -11.68 -5.88 0.24
N ASN A 129 -11.65 -6.24 -1.05
CA ASN A 129 -11.69 -7.64 -1.49
C ASN A 129 -10.87 -7.87 -2.76
N SER A 130 -9.84 -7.08 -2.99
CA SER A 130 -9.01 -7.22 -4.18
C SER A 130 -7.53 -7.10 -3.85
N ALA A 131 -6.70 -7.75 -4.66
CA ALA A 131 -5.25 -7.69 -4.54
C ALA A 131 -4.61 -8.07 -5.87
N ILE A 132 -3.31 -7.81 -5.98
CA ILE A 132 -2.53 -8.20 -7.14
C ILE A 132 -1.17 -8.70 -6.64
N GLU A 133 -0.63 -9.74 -7.27
CA GLU A 133 0.71 -10.20 -6.96
C GLU A 133 1.71 -9.50 -7.87
N LEU A 134 2.71 -8.84 -7.29
CA LEU A 134 3.73 -8.09 -8.01
C LEU A 134 5.12 -8.42 -7.49
N THR A 135 6.11 -8.47 -8.39
CA THR A 135 7.51 -8.45 -7.98
C THR A 135 7.82 -7.07 -7.40
N LEU A 136 8.96 -6.95 -6.71
CA LEU A 136 9.36 -5.64 -6.16
C LEU A 136 9.63 -4.64 -7.29
N ASP A 137 10.21 -5.08 -8.40
CA ASP A 137 10.42 -4.21 -9.57
C ASP A 137 9.09 -3.74 -10.16
N GLU A 138 8.11 -4.65 -10.26
CA GLU A 138 6.78 -4.30 -10.73
C GLU A 138 6.07 -3.34 -9.77
N LEU A 139 6.29 -3.53 -8.46
CA LEU A 139 5.74 -2.63 -7.46
C LEU A 139 6.32 -1.22 -7.59
N GLU A 140 7.63 -1.11 -7.80
CA GLU A 140 8.27 0.18 -8.07
C GLU A 140 7.66 0.85 -9.31
N GLU A 141 7.54 0.11 -10.39
CA GLU A 141 7.00 0.64 -11.65
C GLU A 141 5.55 1.10 -11.50
N THR A 142 4.71 0.23 -10.93
CA THR A 142 3.26 0.51 -10.84
C THR A 142 2.91 1.55 -9.80
N SER A 143 3.67 1.63 -8.72
CA SER A 143 3.48 2.66 -7.70
C SER A 143 4.10 4.00 -8.10
N LYS A 144 4.91 3.99 -9.14
CA LYS A 144 5.70 5.15 -9.60
C LYS A 144 6.62 5.68 -8.49
N SER A 145 7.15 4.76 -7.67
CA SER A 145 8.06 5.08 -6.58
C SER A 145 9.27 4.16 -6.61
N ASN A 146 10.45 4.74 -6.54
CA ASN A 146 11.69 3.98 -6.36
C ASN A 146 12.38 4.39 -5.07
N THR A 147 11.66 5.00 -4.13
CA THR A 147 12.20 5.47 -2.87
C THR A 147 11.97 4.41 -1.79
N TRP A 148 13.02 3.68 -1.45
CA TRP A 148 13.01 2.68 -0.40
C TRP A 148 13.49 3.28 0.90
N ILE A 149 12.73 3.04 1.97
CA ILE A 149 13.02 3.59 3.30
C ILE A 149 12.98 2.49 4.35
N ASP A 150 13.57 2.75 5.51
CA ASP A 150 13.57 1.82 6.64
C ASP A 150 12.94 2.54 7.84
N VAL A 151 11.62 2.40 7.98
CA VAL A 151 10.86 3.05 9.05
C VAL A 151 10.04 2.06 9.88
N CYS A 152 10.30 0.77 9.73
CA CYS A 152 9.53 -0.27 10.41
C CYS A 152 10.36 -1.08 11.39
N LYS A 153 9.65 -1.80 12.28
CA LYS A 153 10.21 -2.73 13.25
C LYS A 153 9.40 -4.02 13.23
N ASN A 154 9.85 -5.03 13.99
CA ASN A 154 9.17 -6.33 14.20
C ASN A 154 9.14 -7.20 12.93
N TRP A 155 10.17 -7.07 12.11
CA TRP A 155 10.28 -7.91 10.92
C TRP A 155 11.65 -8.49 10.73
#